data_40aaa7bb2e977208a12d7228955cbdc8
#
_entry.id   40aaa7bb2e977208a12d7228955cbdc8
#
_cell.length_a   1.000
_cell.length_b   1.000
_cell.length_c   1.000
_cell.angle_alpha   90.00
_cell.angle_beta   90.00
_cell.angle_gamma   90.00
#
_symmetry.space_group_name_H-M   'P 1'
#
loop_
_entity.id
_entity.type
_entity.pdbx_description
1 polymer ?
#
loop_
_entity_poly.entity_id
_entity_poly.type
_entity_poly.pdbx_seq_one_letter_code
_entity_poly.pdbx_strand_id
1 'polypeptide(L)'
;AFLNAAQIKHYEIQGWDARVVITANYISASLLGWIFYAYGEDHQIDATTIWLGVGGGILWPSTFLILMQGIRDYGLSLAGSSSRLSLLVPVLFAVVFLDEILTFNTLIGILLALAALILMSKLKKADSGKLDLRALWFIPLMVFSLGCVNLWLNIFNHYGTPSQHHAFITLIFSFSLLFSIAYLYGYRIPVSKGAITRGILLGFSNYCMFFFLLQALRHEDFIDASAIAYTLHAVINIILVSSAGILIWKERLEHSGYLGILLAISAVILLNFR
;
A
#
# COMPACT_ATOMS: atom_id res chain seq x y z
N ALA A 1 -1.66 -0.47 7.84
CA ALA A 1 -2.33 -1.10 6.69
C ALA A 1 -3.73 -1.63 7.05
N PHE A 2 -3.87 -2.49 8.07
CA PHE A 2 -5.17 -3.04 8.50
C PHE A 2 -6.22 -1.96 8.78
N LEU A 3 -5.90 -0.96 9.63
CA LEU A 3 -6.83 0.13 9.96
C LEU A 3 -7.29 0.90 8.72
N ASN A 4 -6.39 1.15 7.76
CA ASN A 4 -6.73 1.82 6.51
C ASN A 4 -7.73 0.99 5.69
N ALA A 5 -7.49 -0.33 5.55
CA ALA A 5 -8.39 -1.21 4.82
C ALA A 5 -9.79 -1.26 5.46
N ALA A 6 -9.86 -1.35 6.78
CA ALA A 6 -11.10 -1.35 7.55
C ALA A 6 -11.89 -0.03 7.38
N GLN A 7 -11.20 1.11 7.47
CA GLN A 7 -11.80 2.43 7.29
C GLN A 7 -12.30 2.62 5.84
N ILE A 8 -11.49 2.29 4.83
CA ILE A 8 -11.88 2.41 3.42
C ILE A 8 -13.13 1.56 3.15
N LYS A 9 -13.16 0.30 3.60
CA LYS A 9 -14.34 -0.56 3.46
C LYS A 9 -15.58 0.05 4.11
N HIS A 10 -15.44 0.60 5.31
CA HIS A 10 -16.54 1.24 6.01
C HIS A 10 -17.07 2.47 5.26
N TYR A 11 -16.18 3.30 4.71
CA TYR A 11 -16.56 4.52 3.98
C TYR A 11 -17.19 4.21 2.61
N GLU A 12 -16.72 3.16 1.93
CA GLU A 12 -17.30 2.68 0.69
C GLU A 12 -18.76 2.21 0.88
N ILE A 13 -19.03 1.43 1.94
CA ILE A 13 -20.39 0.98 2.29
C ILE A 13 -21.32 2.18 2.54
N GLN A 14 -20.79 3.29 3.07
CA GLN A 14 -21.55 4.52 3.30
C GLN A 14 -21.72 5.40 2.06
N GLY A 15 -21.15 5.03 0.92
CA GLY A 15 -21.29 5.76 -0.35
C GLY A 15 -20.54 7.10 -0.42
N TRP A 16 -19.46 7.28 0.36
CA TRP A 16 -18.65 8.50 0.31
C TRP A 16 -17.76 8.55 -0.92
N ASP A 17 -17.61 9.75 -1.51
CA ASP A 17 -16.70 9.93 -2.65
C ASP A 17 -15.24 9.70 -2.22
N ALA A 18 -14.67 8.59 -2.67
CA ALA A 18 -13.34 8.17 -2.30
C ALA A 18 -12.25 9.18 -2.74
N ARG A 19 -12.47 9.97 -3.80
CA ARG A 19 -11.54 11.02 -4.25
C ARG A 19 -11.42 12.14 -3.23
N VAL A 20 -12.55 12.54 -2.63
CA VAL A 20 -12.57 13.56 -1.56
C VAL A 20 -11.99 13.00 -0.28
N VAL A 21 -12.32 11.76 0.09
CA VAL A 21 -11.77 11.08 1.27
C VAL A 21 -10.24 10.98 1.18
N ILE A 22 -9.69 10.56 0.03
CA ILE A 22 -8.24 10.42 -0.12
C ILE A 22 -7.51 11.78 -0.15
N THR A 23 -8.13 12.80 -0.71
CA THR A 23 -7.57 14.16 -0.65
C THR A 23 -7.52 14.67 0.79
N ALA A 24 -8.58 14.48 1.56
CA ALA A 24 -8.61 14.84 2.97
C ALA A 24 -7.65 13.98 3.83
N ASN A 25 -7.41 12.73 3.46
CA ASN A 25 -6.37 11.89 4.05
C ASN A 25 -4.98 12.55 3.91
N TYR A 26 -4.67 13.11 2.75
CA TYR A 26 -3.40 13.80 2.55
C TYR A 26 -3.28 15.10 3.38
N ILE A 27 -4.39 15.77 3.70
CA ILE A 27 -4.36 16.94 4.60
C ILE A 27 -3.82 16.54 5.98
N SER A 28 -4.46 15.57 6.62
CA SER A 28 -4.06 15.15 7.97
C SER A 28 -2.70 14.46 8.01
N ALA A 29 -2.40 13.63 7.00
CA ALA A 29 -1.10 12.96 6.91
C ALA A 29 0.04 13.98 6.71
N SER A 30 -0.15 15.02 5.87
CA SER A 30 0.81 16.09 5.68
C SER A 30 0.99 16.94 6.95
N LEU A 31 -0.11 17.32 7.61
CA LEU A 31 -0.05 18.08 8.86
C LEU A 31 0.70 17.31 9.95
N LEU A 32 0.40 16.04 10.14
CA LEU A 32 1.13 15.20 11.08
C LEU A 32 2.61 15.11 10.72
N GLY A 33 2.91 14.94 9.45
CA GLY A 33 4.28 14.90 8.96
C GLY A 33 5.05 16.17 9.32
N TRP A 34 4.48 17.35 9.09
CA TRP A 34 5.11 18.63 9.44
C TRP A 34 5.26 18.80 10.96
N ILE A 35 4.30 18.33 11.76
CA ILE A 35 4.41 18.32 13.21
C ILE A 35 5.60 17.46 13.64
N PHE A 36 5.68 16.21 13.20
CA PHE A 36 6.79 15.32 13.55
C PHE A 36 8.14 15.81 13.02
N TYR A 37 8.16 16.42 11.83
CA TYR A 37 9.37 17.04 11.31
C TYR A 37 9.84 18.22 12.18
N ALA A 38 8.92 19.07 12.64
CA ALA A 38 9.25 20.22 13.49
C ALA A 38 9.76 19.84 14.89
N TYR A 39 9.35 18.67 15.41
CA TYR A 39 9.85 18.12 16.68
C TYR A 39 11.07 17.21 16.51
N GLY A 40 11.47 16.90 15.28
CA GLY A 40 12.66 16.11 14.99
C GLY A 40 13.96 16.89 15.23
N GLU A 41 15.07 16.17 15.28
CA GLU A 41 16.39 16.76 15.52
C GLU A 41 17.03 17.32 14.24
N ASP A 42 16.69 16.73 13.08
CA ASP A 42 17.25 17.11 11.79
C ASP A 42 16.23 17.89 10.96
N HIS A 43 16.51 19.17 10.76
CA HIS A 43 15.68 20.08 9.95
C HIS A 43 16.28 20.35 8.57
N GLN A 44 17.34 19.66 8.20
CA GLN A 44 17.89 19.76 6.86
C GLN A 44 17.15 18.83 5.91
N ILE A 45 16.86 19.33 4.72
CA ILE A 45 16.25 18.53 3.65
C ILE A 45 17.16 18.62 2.43
N ASP A 46 17.77 17.53 2.06
CA ASP A 46 18.62 17.47 0.89
C ASP A 46 17.82 17.39 -0.43
N ALA A 47 18.50 17.65 -1.54
CA ALA A 47 17.89 17.63 -2.86
C ALA A 47 17.30 16.25 -3.20
N THR A 48 17.94 15.15 -2.77
CA THR A 48 17.48 13.78 -3.01
C THR A 48 16.13 13.55 -2.34
N THR A 49 16.02 13.91 -1.06
CA THR A 49 14.77 13.82 -0.29
C THR A 49 13.66 14.66 -0.91
N ILE A 50 13.96 15.87 -1.40
CA ILE A 50 12.98 16.73 -2.09
C ILE A 50 12.48 16.03 -3.37
N TRP A 51 13.38 15.59 -4.25
CA TRP A 51 12.99 14.97 -5.52
C TRP A 51 12.23 13.67 -5.34
N LEU A 52 12.65 12.85 -4.36
CA LEU A 52 11.91 11.64 -4.00
C LEU A 52 10.55 11.98 -3.39
N GLY A 53 10.46 13.04 -2.59
CA GLY A 53 9.18 13.54 -2.05
C GLY A 53 8.22 14.00 -3.15
N VAL A 54 8.70 14.79 -4.12
CA VAL A 54 7.92 15.25 -5.28
C VAL A 54 7.45 14.06 -6.13
N GLY A 55 8.38 13.16 -6.48
CA GLY A 55 8.06 11.98 -7.28
C GLY A 55 7.01 11.08 -6.61
N GLY A 56 7.18 10.81 -5.33
CA GLY A 56 6.17 10.10 -4.53
C GLY A 56 4.84 10.84 -4.48
N GLY A 57 4.88 12.17 -4.31
CA GLY A 57 3.69 13.02 -4.28
C GLY A 57 2.84 12.99 -5.55
N ILE A 58 3.43 12.67 -6.70
CA ILE A 58 2.72 12.43 -7.96
C ILE A 58 2.29 10.95 -8.05
N LEU A 59 3.17 10.03 -7.67
CA LEU A 59 2.96 8.59 -7.80
C LEU A 59 1.77 8.09 -6.96
N TRP A 60 1.65 8.53 -5.70
CA TRP A 60 0.60 8.08 -4.78
C TRP A 60 -0.81 8.37 -5.30
N PRO A 61 -1.19 9.64 -5.56
CA PRO A 61 -2.54 9.94 -6.05
C PRO A 61 -2.80 9.38 -7.44
N SER A 62 -1.79 9.33 -8.33
CA SER A 62 -1.94 8.73 -9.67
C SER A 62 -2.27 7.24 -9.58
N THR A 63 -1.54 6.51 -8.72
CA THR A 63 -1.80 5.08 -8.46
C THR A 63 -3.19 4.87 -7.85
N PHE A 64 -3.62 5.76 -6.95
CA PHE A 64 -4.96 5.69 -6.38
C PHE A 64 -6.06 5.88 -7.44
N LEU A 65 -5.87 6.80 -8.39
CA LEU A 65 -6.81 6.99 -9.51
C LEU A 65 -6.87 5.76 -10.42
N ILE A 66 -5.73 5.13 -10.71
CA ILE A 66 -5.66 3.87 -11.46
C ILE A 66 -6.41 2.76 -10.71
N LEU A 67 -6.20 2.64 -9.40
CA LEU A 67 -6.89 1.66 -8.57
C LEU A 67 -8.41 1.87 -8.58
N MET A 68 -8.87 3.11 -8.41
CA MET A 68 -10.31 3.45 -8.49
C MET A 68 -10.92 3.12 -9.84
N GLN A 69 -10.20 3.41 -10.92
CA GLN A 69 -10.62 3.04 -12.26
C GLN A 69 -10.74 1.50 -12.38
N GLY A 70 -9.77 0.77 -11.85
CA GLY A 70 -9.79 -0.70 -11.81
C GLY A 70 -10.97 -1.27 -11.02
N ILE A 71 -11.29 -0.68 -9.86
CA ILE A 71 -12.46 -1.08 -9.05
C ILE A 71 -13.75 -0.85 -9.85
N ARG A 72 -13.87 0.29 -10.51
CA ARG A 72 -15.06 0.64 -11.29
C ARG A 72 -15.26 -0.27 -12.50
N ASP A 73 -14.18 -0.55 -13.25
CA ASP A 73 -14.30 -1.22 -14.54
C ASP A 73 -14.24 -2.77 -14.39
N TYR A 74 -13.52 -3.27 -13.39
CA TYR A 74 -13.26 -4.70 -13.20
C TYR A 74 -13.69 -5.26 -11.83
N GLY A 75 -14.17 -4.38 -10.94
CA GLY A 75 -14.65 -4.77 -9.62
C GLY A 75 -13.57 -4.84 -8.54
N LEU A 76 -14.03 -4.77 -7.28
CA LEU A 76 -13.17 -4.71 -6.10
C LEU A 76 -12.30 -5.97 -5.93
N SER A 77 -12.81 -7.15 -6.31
CA SER A 77 -12.09 -8.41 -6.18
C SER A 77 -10.81 -8.44 -7.03
N LEU A 78 -10.89 -7.99 -8.30
CA LEU A 78 -9.74 -7.94 -9.19
C LEU A 78 -8.73 -6.87 -8.76
N ALA A 79 -9.22 -5.70 -8.39
CA ALA A 79 -8.38 -4.62 -7.87
C ALA A 79 -7.64 -5.04 -6.59
N GLY A 80 -8.32 -5.73 -5.66
CA GLY A 80 -7.71 -6.28 -4.46
C GLY A 80 -6.65 -7.35 -4.76
N SER A 81 -6.89 -8.23 -5.74
CA SER A 81 -5.89 -9.22 -6.17
C SER A 81 -4.66 -8.56 -6.78
N SER A 82 -4.85 -7.55 -7.62
CA SER A 82 -3.75 -6.78 -8.24
C SER A 82 -2.93 -6.05 -7.18
N SER A 83 -3.57 -5.46 -6.17
CA SER A 83 -2.88 -4.84 -5.04
C SER A 83 -1.98 -5.82 -4.27
N ARG A 84 -2.35 -7.09 -4.21
CA ARG A 84 -1.55 -8.12 -3.56
C ARG A 84 -0.39 -8.59 -4.44
N LEU A 85 -0.63 -8.78 -5.73
CA LEU A 85 0.41 -9.11 -6.70
C LEU A 85 1.46 -7.99 -6.85
N SER A 86 1.10 -6.75 -6.53
CA SER A 86 2.01 -5.60 -6.60
C SER A 86 3.24 -5.73 -5.70
N LEU A 87 3.19 -6.57 -4.66
CA LEU A 87 4.34 -6.86 -3.79
C LEU A 87 5.48 -7.59 -4.52
N LEU A 88 5.19 -8.23 -5.67
CA LEU A 88 6.25 -8.80 -6.52
C LEU A 88 7.21 -7.73 -7.03
N VAL A 89 6.75 -6.51 -7.25
CA VAL A 89 7.56 -5.44 -7.84
C VAL A 89 8.74 -5.06 -6.92
N PRO A 90 8.56 -4.68 -5.64
CA PRO A 90 9.68 -4.37 -4.76
C PRO A 90 10.55 -5.61 -4.45
N VAL A 91 9.97 -6.81 -4.37
CA VAL A 91 10.73 -8.04 -4.14
C VAL A 91 11.65 -8.35 -5.32
N LEU A 92 11.14 -8.30 -6.55
CA LEU A 92 11.96 -8.51 -7.75
C LEU A 92 13.04 -7.42 -7.90
N PHE A 93 12.69 -6.18 -7.56
CA PHE A 93 13.67 -5.09 -7.60
C PHE A 93 14.81 -5.31 -6.58
N ALA A 94 14.49 -5.71 -5.36
CA ALA A 94 15.48 -5.96 -4.32
C ALA A 94 16.48 -7.06 -4.75
N VAL A 95 15.98 -8.14 -5.35
CA VAL A 95 16.82 -9.24 -5.84
C VAL A 95 17.67 -8.84 -7.04
N VAL A 96 17.10 -8.09 -8.01
CA VAL A 96 17.78 -7.81 -9.29
C VAL A 96 18.70 -6.60 -9.21
N PHE A 97 18.34 -5.58 -8.41
CA PHE A 97 19.02 -4.28 -8.39
C PHE A 97 19.74 -3.95 -7.08
N LEU A 98 19.36 -4.62 -5.97
CA LEU A 98 19.99 -4.42 -4.67
C LEU A 98 20.86 -5.63 -4.26
N ASP A 99 21.05 -6.59 -5.16
CA ASP A 99 21.85 -7.81 -4.95
C ASP A 99 21.44 -8.58 -3.67
N GLU A 100 20.16 -8.48 -3.24
CA GLU A 100 19.67 -9.22 -2.08
C GLU A 100 19.71 -10.73 -2.34
N ILE A 101 20.44 -11.47 -1.50
CA ILE A 101 20.55 -12.92 -1.64
C ILE A 101 19.31 -13.57 -1.03
N LEU A 102 18.52 -14.23 -1.87
CA LEU A 102 17.40 -15.04 -1.40
C LEU A 102 17.91 -16.42 -0.96
N THR A 103 17.79 -16.72 0.32
CA THR A 103 17.96 -18.11 0.78
C THR A 103 16.79 -18.97 0.27
N PHE A 104 17.01 -20.29 0.23
CA PHE A 104 15.95 -21.23 -0.20
C PHE A 104 14.69 -21.09 0.67
N ASN A 105 14.83 -20.90 1.98
CA ASN A 105 13.73 -20.69 2.89
C ASN A 105 12.97 -19.38 2.58
N THR A 106 13.71 -18.30 2.30
CA THR A 106 13.13 -17.00 1.92
C THR A 106 12.32 -17.12 0.62
N LEU A 107 12.86 -17.81 -0.39
CA LEU A 107 12.16 -18.02 -1.66
C LEU A 107 10.86 -18.80 -1.46
N ILE A 108 10.89 -19.91 -0.71
CA ILE A 108 9.67 -20.68 -0.41
C ILE A 108 8.68 -19.84 0.40
N GLY A 109 9.14 -19.08 1.40
CA GLY A 109 8.30 -18.19 2.19
C GLY A 109 7.57 -17.14 1.34
N ILE A 110 8.26 -16.51 0.38
CA ILE A 110 7.68 -15.58 -0.58
C ILE A 110 6.64 -16.27 -1.47
N LEU A 111 6.95 -17.44 -2.00
CA LEU A 111 6.01 -18.20 -2.85
C LEU A 111 4.75 -18.63 -2.08
N LEU A 112 4.89 -19.07 -0.83
CA LEU A 112 3.75 -19.40 0.03
C LEU A 112 2.90 -18.15 0.35
N ALA A 113 3.56 -17.02 0.63
CA ALA A 113 2.85 -15.76 0.85
C ALA A 113 2.05 -15.33 -0.39
N LEU A 114 2.63 -15.42 -1.59
CA LEU A 114 1.94 -15.14 -2.84
C LEU A 114 0.76 -16.11 -3.09
N ALA A 115 0.95 -17.40 -2.84
CA ALA A 115 -0.11 -18.39 -2.94
C ALA A 115 -1.25 -18.08 -1.95
N ALA A 116 -0.92 -17.74 -0.71
CA ALA A 116 -1.89 -17.30 0.30
C ALA A 116 -2.68 -16.08 -0.18
N LEU A 117 -1.98 -15.06 -0.70
CA LEU A 117 -2.58 -13.84 -1.26
C LEU A 117 -3.57 -14.14 -2.39
N ILE A 118 -3.20 -15.02 -3.32
CA ILE A 118 -4.04 -15.42 -4.46
C ILE A 118 -5.27 -16.18 -3.96
N LEU A 119 -5.10 -17.18 -3.09
CA LEU A 119 -6.21 -17.98 -2.56
C LEU A 119 -7.22 -17.12 -1.78
N MET A 120 -6.75 -16.14 -1.03
CA MET A 120 -7.62 -15.26 -0.25
C MET A 120 -8.28 -14.16 -1.09
N SER A 121 -7.76 -13.87 -2.30
CA SER A 121 -8.29 -12.80 -3.15
C SER A 121 -9.59 -13.16 -3.86
N LYS A 122 -10.08 -14.41 -3.78
CA LYS A 122 -11.25 -14.87 -4.54
C LYS A 122 -11.35 -14.22 -5.91
N LEU A 123 -10.74 -14.83 -6.90
CA LEU A 123 -11.03 -14.48 -8.28
C LEU A 123 -12.52 -14.84 -8.53
N LYS A 124 -13.44 -13.94 -8.17
CA LYS A 124 -14.79 -14.03 -8.71
C LYS A 124 -14.64 -14.00 -10.22
N LYS A 125 -15.05 -15.10 -10.88
CA LYS A 125 -15.17 -15.14 -12.35
C LYS A 125 -15.93 -13.88 -12.74
N ALA A 126 -15.34 -13.06 -13.62
CA ALA A 126 -16.07 -11.99 -14.27
C ALA A 126 -17.32 -12.61 -14.90
N ASP A 127 -18.49 -12.07 -14.62
CA ASP A 127 -19.79 -12.58 -15.10
C ASP A 127 -19.92 -12.56 -16.63
N SER A 128 -18.97 -11.99 -17.34
CA SER A 128 -18.90 -12.00 -18.80
C SER A 128 -17.72 -12.85 -19.25
N GLY A 129 -17.99 -14.08 -19.71
CA GLY A 129 -16.98 -15.02 -20.23
C GLY A 129 -16.22 -14.56 -21.49
N LYS A 130 -16.07 -13.25 -21.71
CA LYS A 130 -15.26 -12.64 -22.77
C LYS A 130 -14.04 -11.99 -22.15
N LEU A 131 -12.85 -12.39 -22.59
CA LEU A 131 -11.59 -11.70 -22.31
C LEU A 131 -11.69 -10.28 -22.88
N ASP A 132 -11.76 -9.29 -21.99
CA ASP A 132 -11.63 -7.90 -22.40
C ASP A 132 -10.15 -7.60 -22.65
N LEU A 133 -9.81 -7.31 -23.91
CA LEU A 133 -8.45 -6.97 -24.31
C LEU A 133 -7.89 -5.76 -23.52
N ARG A 134 -8.76 -4.87 -23.03
CA ARG A 134 -8.36 -3.74 -22.19
C ARG A 134 -7.89 -4.23 -20.82
N ALA A 135 -8.50 -5.26 -20.26
CA ALA A 135 -8.10 -5.85 -18.98
C ALA A 135 -6.67 -6.41 -19.03
N LEU A 136 -6.22 -6.95 -20.17
CA LEU A 136 -4.88 -7.49 -20.36
C LEU A 136 -3.77 -6.43 -20.15
N TRP A 137 -4.03 -5.18 -20.45
CA TRP A 137 -3.08 -4.09 -20.25
C TRP A 137 -3.30 -3.34 -18.94
N PHE A 138 -4.55 -3.20 -18.53
CA PHE A 138 -4.89 -2.41 -17.37
C PHE A 138 -4.52 -3.10 -16.04
N ILE A 139 -4.69 -4.43 -15.97
CA ILE A 139 -4.33 -5.20 -14.77
C ILE A 139 -2.82 -5.16 -14.49
N PRO A 140 -1.91 -5.44 -15.46
CA PRO A 140 -0.49 -5.24 -15.28
C PRO A 140 -0.11 -3.80 -14.89
N LEU A 141 -0.73 -2.79 -15.52
CA LEU A 141 -0.51 -1.39 -15.17
C LEU A 141 -0.87 -1.11 -13.71
N MET A 142 -1.99 -1.65 -13.24
CA MET A 142 -2.44 -1.50 -11.85
C MET A 142 -1.50 -2.22 -10.87
N VAL A 143 -1.08 -3.44 -11.18
CA VAL A 143 -0.07 -4.18 -10.39
C VAL A 143 1.23 -3.41 -10.32
N PHE A 144 1.73 -2.94 -11.44
CA PHE A 144 2.99 -2.21 -11.53
C PHE A 144 2.92 -0.87 -10.78
N SER A 145 1.87 -0.06 -11.01
CA SER A 145 1.73 1.24 -10.34
C SER A 145 1.64 1.12 -8.82
N LEU A 146 0.88 0.14 -8.31
CA LEU A 146 0.80 -0.17 -6.88
C LEU A 146 2.14 -0.67 -6.33
N GLY A 147 2.88 -1.46 -7.12
CA GLY A 147 4.21 -1.94 -6.76
C GLY A 147 5.24 -0.82 -6.72
N CYS A 148 5.16 0.14 -7.63
CA CYS A 148 6.03 1.32 -7.63
C CYS A 148 5.89 2.16 -6.36
N VAL A 149 4.70 2.23 -5.74
CA VAL A 149 4.51 2.90 -4.45
C VAL A 149 5.37 2.27 -3.36
N ASN A 150 5.37 0.94 -3.24
CA ASN A 150 6.20 0.23 -2.27
C ASN A 150 7.69 0.30 -2.63
N LEU A 151 8.01 0.17 -3.91
CA LEU A 151 9.37 0.32 -4.42
C LEU A 151 9.94 1.71 -4.12
N TRP A 152 9.13 2.77 -4.21
CA TRP A 152 9.56 4.14 -3.94
C TRP A 152 10.06 4.32 -2.51
N LEU A 153 9.41 3.67 -1.54
CA LEU A 153 9.88 3.65 -0.15
C LEU A 153 11.24 2.93 -0.04
N ASN A 154 11.41 1.83 -0.76
CA ASN A 154 12.68 1.08 -0.78
C ASN A 154 13.81 1.90 -1.40
N ILE A 155 13.55 2.61 -2.48
CA ILE A 155 14.51 3.54 -3.10
C ILE A 155 14.95 4.61 -2.10
N PHE A 156 14.02 5.23 -1.36
CA PHE A 156 14.41 6.17 -0.33
C PHE A 156 15.20 5.51 0.81
N ASN A 157 14.83 4.30 1.22
CA ASN A 157 15.58 3.59 2.25
C ASN A 157 17.03 3.33 1.85
N HIS A 158 17.28 3.05 0.56
CA HIS A 158 18.61 2.73 0.05
C HIS A 158 19.44 3.97 -0.32
N TYR A 159 18.82 5.00 -0.94
CA TYR A 159 19.51 6.17 -1.48
C TYR A 159 19.26 7.46 -0.70
N GLY A 160 18.26 7.48 0.17
CA GLY A 160 17.92 8.67 0.95
C GLY A 160 18.69 8.77 2.25
N THR A 161 18.76 10.00 2.81
CA THR A 161 19.41 10.25 4.08
C THR A 161 18.58 9.70 5.24
N PRO A 162 19.13 8.81 6.08
CA PRO A 162 18.38 8.14 7.16
C PRO A 162 17.66 9.06 8.14
N SER A 163 18.25 10.19 8.54
CA SER A 163 17.64 11.16 9.45
C SER A 163 16.42 11.88 8.84
N GLN A 164 16.31 11.92 7.51
CA GLN A 164 15.30 12.67 6.79
C GLN A 164 14.02 11.90 6.45
N HIS A 165 13.78 10.74 7.08
CA HIS A 165 12.60 9.93 6.80
C HIS A 165 11.27 10.63 7.12
N HIS A 166 11.24 11.48 8.16
CA HIS A 166 10.08 12.33 8.47
C HIS A 166 9.83 13.34 7.35
N ALA A 167 10.89 14.04 6.90
CA ALA A 167 10.82 14.98 5.80
C ALA A 167 10.32 14.31 4.52
N PHE A 168 10.86 13.15 4.17
CA PHE A 168 10.47 12.39 2.98
C PHE A 168 8.98 12.04 2.98
N ILE A 169 8.47 11.42 4.05
CA ILE A 169 7.05 11.07 4.16
C ILE A 169 6.16 12.32 4.11
N THR A 170 6.59 13.38 4.80
CA THR A 170 5.89 14.67 4.83
C THR A 170 5.78 15.29 3.45
N LEU A 171 6.87 15.30 2.69
CA LEU A 171 6.90 15.81 1.31
C LEU A 171 6.01 14.99 0.39
N ILE A 172 6.04 13.65 0.47
CA ILE A 172 5.12 12.82 -0.30
C ILE A 172 3.67 13.24 -0.05
N PHE A 173 3.23 13.30 1.20
CA PHE A 173 1.85 13.65 1.50
C PHE A 173 1.51 15.10 1.14
N SER A 174 2.45 16.04 1.28
CA SER A 174 2.25 17.44 0.90
C SER A 174 2.07 17.60 -0.62
N PHE A 175 2.92 16.98 -1.43
CA PHE A 175 2.78 17.01 -2.88
C PHE A 175 1.58 16.19 -3.37
N SER A 176 1.26 15.08 -2.71
CA SER A 176 0.02 14.33 -2.99
C SER A 176 -1.23 15.17 -2.71
N LEU A 177 -1.21 15.97 -1.67
CA LEU A 177 -2.29 16.90 -1.35
C LEU A 177 -2.45 17.95 -2.46
N LEU A 178 -1.36 18.60 -2.86
CA LEU A 178 -1.38 19.60 -3.94
C LEU A 178 -1.92 19.00 -5.25
N PHE A 179 -1.43 17.84 -5.64
CA PHE A 179 -1.91 17.13 -6.84
C PHE A 179 -3.39 16.79 -6.74
N SER A 180 -3.83 16.26 -5.59
CA SER A 180 -5.22 15.85 -5.39
C SER A 180 -6.18 17.03 -5.34
N ILE A 181 -5.79 18.16 -4.75
CA ILE A 181 -6.57 19.40 -4.77
C ILE A 181 -6.71 19.91 -6.22
N ALA A 182 -5.60 19.95 -6.97
CA ALA A 182 -5.63 20.35 -8.37
C ALA A 182 -6.55 19.45 -9.20
N TYR A 183 -6.53 18.14 -8.93
CA TYR A 183 -7.43 17.17 -9.56
C TYR A 183 -8.90 17.43 -9.21
N LEU A 184 -9.25 17.58 -7.92
CA LEU A 184 -10.64 17.86 -7.50
C LEU A 184 -11.15 19.15 -8.13
N TYR A 185 -10.33 20.21 -8.16
CA TYR A 185 -10.69 21.49 -8.74
C TYR A 185 -10.86 21.40 -10.26
N GLY A 186 -9.92 20.77 -10.96
CA GLY A 186 -9.95 20.62 -12.42
C GLY A 186 -11.17 19.83 -12.91
N TYR A 187 -11.58 18.81 -12.18
CA TYR A 187 -12.77 17.99 -12.49
C TYR A 187 -14.07 18.47 -11.81
N ARG A 188 -14.02 19.60 -11.09
CA ARG A 188 -15.16 20.20 -10.37
C ARG A 188 -15.91 19.20 -9.48
N ILE A 189 -15.15 18.37 -8.76
CA ILE A 189 -15.73 17.34 -7.89
C ILE A 189 -16.32 17.99 -6.64
N PRO A 190 -17.60 17.74 -6.31
CA PRO A 190 -18.23 18.33 -5.14
C PRO A 190 -17.62 17.78 -3.85
N VAL A 191 -17.24 18.70 -2.96
CA VAL A 191 -16.58 18.35 -1.69
C VAL A 191 -17.64 18.34 -0.57
N SER A 192 -17.81 17.19 0.10
CA SER A 192 -18.70 17.06 1.24
C SER A 192 -17.94 17.08 2.58
N LYS A 193 -18.50 17.75 3.59
CA LYS A 193 -17.92 17.80 4.94
C LYS A 193 -17.74 16.41 5.54
N GLY A 194 -18.68 15.50 5.31
CA GLY A 194 -18.62 14.13 5.81
C GLY A 194 -17.44 13.34 5.22
N ALA A 195 -17.16 13.50 3.92
CA ALA A 195 -16.00 12.86 3.29
C ALA A 195 -14.67 13.43 3.82
N ILE A 196 -14.60 14.75 4.06
CA ILE A 196 -13.40 15.39 4.67
C ILE A 196 -13.11 14.79 6.05
N THR A 197 -14.10 14.75 6.95
CA THR A 197 -13.88 14.21 8.31
C THR A 197 -13.36 12.78 8.29
N ARG A 198 -13.88 11.94 7.39
CA ARG A 198 -13.45 10.55 7.23
C ARG A 198 -12.05 10.44 6.66
N GLY A 199 -11.73 11.30 5.71
CA GLY A 199 -10.38 11.39 5.15
C GLY A 199 -9.35 11.82 6.19
N ILE A 200 -9.66 12.76 7.05
CA ILE A 200 -8.78 13.19 8.15
C ILE A 200 -8.47 12.01 9.08
N LEU A 201 -9.46 11.22 9.46
CA LEU A 201 -9.26 10.02 10.30
C LEU A 201 -8.39 8.97 9.58
N LEU A 202 -8.63 8.76 8.28
CA LEU A 202 -7.83 7.86 7.46
C LEU A 202 -6.36 8.30 7.38
N GLY A 203 -6.10 9.61 7.28
CA GLY A 203 -4.77 10.14 7.11
C GLY A 203 -3.86 9.95 8.33
N PHE A 204 -4.43 9.97 9.53
CA PHE A 204 -3.66 9.62 10.74
C PHE A 204 -3.12 8.19 10.66
N SER A 205 -3.99 7.21 10.40
CA SER A 205 -3.57 5.81 10.30
C SER A 205 -2.68 5.55 9.08
N ASN A 206 -2.85 6.32 8.01
CA ASN A 206 -2.04 6.20 6.80
C ASN A 206 -0.61 6.72 7.03
N TYR A 207 -0.46 7.87 7.67
CA TYR A 207 0.86 8.39 8.06
C TYR A 207 1.61 7.39 8.96
N CYS A 208 0.97 6.91 10.01
CA CYS A 208 1.55 5.92 10.91
C CYS A 208 1.97 4.64 10.17
N MET A 209 1.17 4.18 9.22
CA MET A 209 1.49 2.99 8.43
C MET A 209 2.80 3.16 7.66
N PHE A 210 2.96 4.25 6.93
CA PHE A 210 4.17 4.50 6.15
C PHE A 210 5.38 4.78 7.03
N PHE A 211 5.20 5.52 8.11
CA PHE A 211 6.25 5.79 9.07
C PHE A 211 6.82 4.50 9.68
N PHE A 212 5.97 3.63 10.21
CA PHE A 212 6.43 2.36 10.80
C PHE A 212 6.97 1.39 9.77
N LEU A 213 6.44 1.37 8.54
CA LEU A 213 7.00 0.56 7.47
C LEU A 213 8.41 1.02 7.10
N LEU A 214 8.62 2.32 6.97
CA LEU A 214 9.94 2.86 6.66
C LEU A 214 10.95 2.61 7.80
N GLN A 215 10.51 2.72 9.06
CA GLN A 215 11.36 2.33 10.20
C GLN A 215 11.69 0.84 10.20
N ALA A 216 10.73 -0.02 9.89
CA ALA A 216 10.97 -1.46 9.80
C ALA A 216 12.03 -1.78 8.73
N LEU A 217 11.94 -1.15 7.55
CA LEU A 217 12.92 -1.35 6.46
C LEU A 217 14.36 -0.95 6.84
N ARG A 218 14.53 -0.12 7.87
CA ARG A 218 15.83 0.34 8.38
C ARG A 218 16.34 -0.43 9.59
N HIS A 219 15.53 -1.33 10.11
CA HIS A 219 15.97 -2.17 11.21
C HIS A 219 17.11 -3.10 10.77
N GLU A 220 18.07 -3.36 11.65
CA GLU A 220 19.26 -4.19 11.35
C GLU A 220 18.90 -5.51 10.69
N ASP A 221 17.78 -6.12 11.08
CA ASP A 221 17.30 -7.40 10.52
C ASP A 221 16.78 -7.29 9.08
N PHE A 222 16.45 -6.10 8.59
CA PHE A 222 15.77 -5.91 7.30
C PHE A 222 16.50 -4.98 6.33
N ILE A 223 17.61 -4.35 6.75
CA ILE A 223 18.31 -3.37 5.92
C ILE A 223 18.83 -3.99 4.61
N ASP A 224 19.29 -5.25 4.68
CA ASP A 224 19.76 -6.04 3.53
C ASP A 224 18.76 -7.16 3.15
N ALA A 225 17.53 -7.07 3.60
CA ALA A 225 16.49 -8.08 3.41
C ALA A 225 15.10 -7.44 3.30
N SER A 226 14.99 -6.38 2.52
CA SER A 226 13.74 -5.62 2.34
C SER A 226 12.60 -6.49 1.78
N ALA A 227 12.94 -7.49 0.94
CA ALA A 227 11.98 -8.47 0.43
C ALA A 227 11.26 -9.22 1.56
N ILE A 228 11.97 -9.56 2.65
CA ILE A 228 11.37 -10.22 3.82
C ILE A 228 10.43 -9.25 4.54
N ALA A 229 10.86 -8.00 4.78
CA ALA A 229 10.04 -6.99 5.46
C ALA A 229 8.72 -6.74 4.72
N TYR A 230 8.75 -6.59 3.40
CA TYR A 230 7.53 -6.43 2.59
C TYR A 230 6.63 -7.65 2.64
N THR A 231 7.22 -8.85 2.56
CA THR A 231 6.44 -10.09 2.62
C THR A 231 5.78 -10.28 3.99
N LEU A 232 6.51 -10.05 5.08
CA LEU A 232 5.96 -10.10 6.44
C LEU A 232 4.85 -9.07 6.65
N HIS A 233 5.07 -7.82 6.22
CA HIS A 233 4.03 -6.78 6.26
C HIS A 233 2.75 -7.21 5.55
N ALA A 234 2.87 -7.80 4.36
CA ALA A 234 1.73 -8.26 3.59
C ALA A 234 0.97 -9.40 4.28
N VAL A 235 1.71 -10.40 4.75
CA VAL A 235 1.12 -11.58 5.39
C VAL A 235 0.44 -11.21 6.71
N ILE A 236 1.08 -10.40 7.56
CA ILE A 236 0.50 -9.92 8.81
C ILE A 236 -0.77 -9.10 8.53
N ASN A 237 -0.73 -8.22 7.53
CA ASN A 237 -1.89 -7.44 7.13
C ASN A 237 -3.06 -8.34 6.70
N ILE A 238 -2.80 -9.41 5.95
CA ILE A 238 -3.83 -10.38 5.57
C ILE A 238 -4.45 -11.06 6.77
N ILE A 239 -3.63 -11.58 7.68
CA ILE A 239 -4.12 -12.26 8.88
C ILE A 239 -5.03 -11.31 9.67
N LEU A 240 -4.61 -10.07 9.88
CA LEU A 240 -5.39 -9.06 10.61
C LEU A 240 -6.69 -8.71 9.89
N VAL A 241 -6.65 -8.46 8.58
CA VAL A 241 -7.85 -8.12 7.78
C VAL A 241 -8.83 -9.27 7.75
N SER A 242 -8.35 -10.50 7.58
CA SER A 242 -9.23 -11.69 7.55
C SER A 242 -9.83 -11.99 8.91
N SER A 243 -9.03 -11.88 9.97
CA SER A 243 -9.53 -12.04 11.35
C SER A 243 -10.62 -11.02 11.67
N ALA A 244 -10.42 -9.75 11.29
CA ALA A 244 -11.43 -8.72 11.46
C ALA A 244 -12.67 -8.96 10.59
N GLY A 245 -12.50 -9.45 9.35
CA GLY A 245 -13.61 -9.86 8.48
C GLY A 245 -14.52 -10.88 9.16
N ILE A 246 -13.92 -11.90 9.79
CA ILE A 246 -14.66 -12.94 10.52
C ILE A 246 -15.28 -12.37 11.80
N LEU A 247 -14.51 -11.66 12.63
CA LEU A 247 -14.92 -11.28 13.99
C LEU A 247 -15.86 -10.06 13.98
N ILE A 248 -15.58 -9.05 13.16
CA ILE A 248 -16.29 -7.77 13.16
C ILE A 248 -17.46 -7.81 12.17
N TRP A 249 -17.20 -8.24 10.93
CA TRP A 249 -18.21 -8.26 9.86
C TRP A 249 -18.92 -9.60 9.72
N LYS A 250 -18.56 -10.61 10.55
CA LYS A 250 -19.14 -11.98 10.55
C LYS A 250 -19.12 -12.62 9.16
N GLU A 251 -18.07 -12.31 8.38
CA GLU A 251 -17.89 -12.90 7.05
C GLU A 251 -17.60 -14.40 7.17
N ARG A 252 -18.27 -15.20 6.35
CA ARG A 252 -17.96 -16.62 6.25
C ARG A 252 -16.84 -16.83 5.24
N LEU A 253 -15.71 -17.36 5.69
CA LEU A 253 -14.64 -17.75 4.78
C LEU A 253 -15.01 -19.04 4.07
N GLU A 254 -14.70 -19.10 2.78
CA GLU A 254 -14.69 -20.37 2.05
C GLU A 254 -13.45 -21.20 2.40
N HIS A 255 -13.43 -22.47 2.04
CA HIS A 255 -12.29 -23.36 2.31
C HIS A 255 -10.97 -22.81 1.76
N SER A 256 -10.99 -22.12 0.61
CA SER A 256 -9.83 -21.43 0.04
C SER A 256 -9.27 -20.32 0.96
N GLY A 257 -10.13 -19.64 1.69
CA GLY A 257 -9.72 -18.60 2.66
C GLY A 257 -8.98 -19.19 3.87
N TYR A 258 -9.47 -20.30 4.43
CA TYR A 258 -8.78 -20.99 5.53
C TYR A 258 -7.43 -21.55 5.09
N LEU A 259 -7.35 -22.15 3.89
CA LEU A 259 -6.09 -22.61 3.33
C LEU A 259 -5.11 -21.44 3.11
N GLY A 260 -5.60 -20.32 2.62
CA GLY A 260 -4.80 -19.11 2.47
C GLY A 260 -4.22 -18.61 3.80
N ILE A 261 -4.98 -18.62 4.90
CA ILE A 261 -4.48 -18.27 6.23
C ILE A 261 -3.38 -19.24 6.69
N LEU A 262 -3.57 -20.54 6.50
CA LEU A 262 -2.55 -21.54 6.85
C LEU A 262 -1.25 -21.32 6.08
N LEU A 263 -1.33 -21.07 4.77
CA LEU A 263 -0.16 -20.77 3.95
C LEU A 263 0.51 -19.46 4.38
N ALA A 264 -0.27 -18.45 4.77
CA ALA A 264 0.25 -17.19 5.28
C ALA A 264 1.05 -17.38 6.58
N ILE A 265 0.51 -18.16 7.52
CA ILE A 265 1.22 -18.50 8.76
C ILE A 265 2.50 -19.28 8.47
N SER A 266 2.44 -20.27 7.59
CA SER A 266 3.62 -21.04 7.18
C SER A 266 4.69 -20.17 6.54
N ALA A 267 4.30 -19.18 5.72
CA ALA A 267 5.21 -18.20 5.13
C ALA A 267 5.94 -17.38 6.20
N VAL A 268 5.21 -16.86 7.21
CA VAL A 268 5.81 -16.12 8.32
C VAL A 268 6.85 -16.96 9.06
N ILE A 269 6.51 -18.22 9.36
CA ILE A 269 7.42 -19.14 10.06
C ILE A 269 8.69 -19.32 9.24
N LEU A 270 8.58 -19.65 7.94
CA LEU A 270 9.74 -19.88 7.07
C LEU A 270 10.60 -18.63 6.88
N LEU A 271 10.03 -17.44 6.81
CA LEU A 271 10.75 -16.19 6.66
C LEU A 271 11.56 -15.81 7.92
N ASN A 272 11.17 -16.32 9.09
CA ASN A 272 11.93 -16.12 10.34
C ASN A 272 13.07 -17.14 10.55
N PHE A 273 13.08 -18.26 9.82
CA PHE A 273 14.21 -19.21 9.83
C PHE A 273 15.21 -18.81 8.74
N ARG A 274 16.16 -17.94 9.10
CA ARG A 274 17.30 -17.56 8.24
C ARG A 274 18.40 -18.61 8.27
#